data_a5dd7e04d896a0facb117faa403003d6
#
_entry.id   a5dd7e04d896a0facb117faa403003d6
#
_cell.length_a   1.000
_cell.length_b   1.000
_cell.length_c   1.000
_cell.angle_alpha   90.00
_cell.angle_beta   90.00
_cell.angle_gamma   90.00
#
_symmetry.space_group_name_H-M   'P 1'
#
loop_
_entity.id
_entity.type
_entity.pdbx_description
1 polymer ?
#
loop_
_entity_poly.entity_id
_entity_poly.type
_entity_poly.pdbx_seq_one_letter_code
_entity_poly.pdbx_strand_id
1 'polypeptide(L)'
;MADNNEPDYKALFLKAEEERREERERNQQTTLEEFIRACHNLLSRPLGVAAPSRSTKGTIPSPTGKYCPTQLVHWTDCPAEQQEIYNAVINYLHPADDVPRLFSPLVELQGLGRRFSRRPISSEKDLESYERFAVEDHVHDVITELCEIPNARHEFQLGSGIRFDNHGNSLDEVQDDQLEESNPQHSRPDQFCIHRVDGNTNTLLTTVEYKPPHKLSVENLRVGLRPMEFWKTVVKPDTTPTDEEGKLRYNAERLVGSAIVQEYHVMIQEGLEYSYVTNGLALVLLRVPYDNPSTLLYYLCEPNLDVNMEDDQSFQQPKTTIARVLCLCLMSFCLHPHNQEWWNAV
;
A
#
# COMPACT_ATOMS: atom_id res chain seq x y z
N MET A 1 39.51 55.97 6.68
CA MET A 1 39.57 54.77 7.55
C MET A 1 39.01 53.63 6.74
N ALA A 2 39.88 52.77 6.25
CA ALA A 2 39.44 51.57 5.52
C ALA A 2 39.05 50.52 6.57
N ASP A 3 37.79 50.10 6.58
CA ASP A 3 37.31 48.98 7.37
C ASP A 3 38.01 47.72 6.91
N ASN A 4 39.03 47.27 7.62
CA ASN A 4 39.67 45.98 7.42
C ASN A 4 38.77 44.88 7.98
N ASN A 5 37.72 44.55 7.23
CA ASN A 5 36.88 43.42 7.55
C ASN A 5 37.53 42.19 6.88
N GLU A 6 38.66 41.72 7.44
CA GLU A 6 39.22 40.42 7.02
C GLU A 6 38.20 39.32 7.37
N PRO A 7 37.85 38.46 6.38
CA PRO A 7 36.91 37.38 6.63
C PRO A 7 37.50 36.42 7.66
N ASP A 8 36.70 36.00 8.62
CA ASP A 8 37.10 34.96 9.56
C ASP A 8 37.22 33.60 8.84
N TYR A 9 38.42 33.34 8.32
CA TYR A 9 38.72 32.10 7.57
C TYR A 9 38.48 30.83 8.40
N LYS A 10 38.59 30.90 9.74
CA LYS A 10 38.31 29.76 10.63
C LYS A 10 36.82 29.46 10.65
N ALA A 11 35.96 30.46 10.76
CA ALA A 11 34.53 30.32 10.73
C ALA A 11 34.05 29.79 9.34
N LEU A 12 34.65 30.30 8.25
CA LEU A 12 34.35 29.83 6.90
C LEU A 12 34.80 28.36 6.69
N PHE A 13 35.95 27.97 7.21
CA PHE A 13 36.44 26.60 7.14
C PHE A 13 35.52 25.62 7.92
N LEU A 14 35.17 25.95 9.16
CA LEU A 14 34.26 25.14 9.97
C LEU A 14 32.90 24.97 9.31
N LYS A 15 32.36 26.04 8.73
CA LYS A 15 31.10 26.01 7.98
C LYS A 15 31.22 25.10 6.75
N ALA A 16 32.30 25.20 5.99
CA ALA A 16 32.52 24.35 4.83
C ALA A 16 32.70 22.87 5.18
N GLU A 17 33.32 22.57 6.34
CA GLU A 17 33.41 21.19 6.84
C GLU A 17 32.05 20.64 7.27
N GLU A 18 31.22 21.46 7.93
CA GLU A 18 29.85 21.12 8.30
C GLU A 18 29.00 20.84 7.05
N GLU A 19 29.01 21.73 6.08
CA GLU A 19 28.31 21.57 4.78
C GLU A 19 28.72 20.28 4.07
N ARG A 20 30.03 19.94 4.06
CA ARG A 20 30.54 18.69 3.48
C ARG A 20 30.07 17.47 4.26
N ARG A 21 30.01 17.55 5.59
CA ARG A 21 29.50 16.46 6.41
C ARG A 21 28.04 16.21 6.14
N GLU A 22 27.21 17.26 6.15
CA GLU A 22 25.79 17.17 5.83
C GLU A 22 25.52 16.63 4.42
N GLU A 23 26.35 17.02 3.45
CA GLU A 23 26.26 16.52 2.09
C GLU A 23 26.63 15.03 2.00
N ARG A 24 27.64 14.58 2.74
CA ARG A 24 27.98 13.16 2.81
C ARG A 24 26.86 12.34 3.47
N GLU A 25 26.32 12.81 4.58
CA GLU A 25 25.21 12.16 5.28
C GLU A 25 23.97 12.04 4.39
N ARG A 26 23.63 13.10 3.63
CA ARG A 26 22.50 13.07 2.69
C ARG A 26 22.69 12.13 1.51
N ASN A 27 23.92 11.92 1.07
CA ASN A 27 24.25 11.03 -0.05
C ASN A 27 24.56 9.58 0.40
N GLN A 28 24.68 9.33 1.68
CA GLN A 28 24.86 7.99 2.21
C GLN A 28 23.54 7.21 2.16
N GLN A 29 23.62 5.92 1.83
CA GLN A 29 22.48 5.01 1.95
C GLN A 29 21.90 5.06 3.38
N THR A 30 20.61 4.80 3.49
CA THR A 30 19.88 4.82 4.76
C THR A 30 19.78 3.42 5.36
N THR A 31 19.62 3.36 6.68
CA THR A 31 19.17 2.16 7.39
C THR A 31 17.68 1.93 7.14
N LEU A 32 17.14 0.76 7.48
CA LEU A 32 15.70 0.49 7.35
C LEU A 32 14.85 1.55 8.08
N GLU A 33 15.20 1.88 9.32
CA GLU A 33 14.43 2.85 10.11
C GLU A 33 14.49 4.25 9.51
N GLU A 34 15.68 4.72 9.15
CA GLU A 34 15.87 6.01 8.47
C GLU A 34 15.09 6.08 7.16
N PHE A 35 15.09 4.99 6.39
CA PHE A 35 14.38 4.86 5.12
C PHE A 35 12.87 4.96 5.30
N ILE A 36 12.28 4.12 6.17
CA ILE A 36 10.84 4.12 6.44
C ILE A 36 10.37 5.48 6.97
N ARG A 37 11.16 6.09 7.89
CA ARG A 37 10.91 7.43 8.44
C ARG A 37 10.96 8.50 7.35
N ALA A 38 11.98 8.45 6.49
CA ALA A 38 12.14 9.40 5.38
C ALA A 38 11.03 9.28 4.35
N CYS A 39 10.66 8.07 3.94
CA CYS A 39 9.55 7.83 3.03
C CYS A 39 8.23 8.38 3.60
N HIS A 40 7.93 8.11 4.87
CA HIS A 40 6.73 8.66 5.51
C HIS A 40 6.74 10.20 5.49
N ASN A 41 7.84 10.82 5.92
CA ASN A 41 7.93 12.27 6.05
C ASN A 41 7.99 13.02 4.74
N LEU A 42 8.67 12.45 3.75
CA LEU A 42 8.96 13.12 2.48
C LEU A 42 7.97 12.77 1.37
N LEU A 43 7.33 11.60 1.44
CA LEU A 43 6.44 11.10 0.39
C LEU A 43 4.98 11.05 0.85
N SER A 44 4.68 10.40 1.99
CA SER A 44 3.29 10.20 2.43
C SER A 44 2.67 11.47 3.03
N ARG A 45 3.33 12.10 4.01
CA ARG A 45 2.80 13.29 4.70
C ARG A 45 2.54 14.50 3.81
N PRO A 46 3.45 14.85 2.87
CA PRO A 46 3.26 16.02 2.03
C PRO A 46 2.36 15.77 0.81
N LEU A 47 1.76 14.58 0.68
CA LEU A 47 0.91 14.25 -0.44
C LEU A 47 -0.31 15.17 -0.50
N GLY A 48 -0.42 15.93 -1.56
CA GLY A 48 -1.51 16.87 -1.81
C GLY A 48 -2.63 16.24 -2.64
N VAL A 49 -3.85 16.71 -2.42
CA VAL A 49 -5.04 16.34 -3.21
C VAL A 49 -5.58 17.57 -3.91
N ALA A 50 -5.87 17.47 -5.20
CA ALA A 50 -6.46 18.54 -5.96
C ALA A 50 -7.92 18.77 -5.55
N ALA A 51 -8.38 20.00 -5.66
CA ALA A 51 -9.79 20.30 -5.42
C ALA A 51 -10.70 19.49 -6.38
N PRO A 52 -11.90 19.08 -5.96
CA PRO A 52 -12.81 18.28 -6.80
C PRO A 52 -13.11 18.91 -8.16
N SER A 53 -13.14 20.24 -8.24
CA SER A 53 -13.33 20.97 -9.50
C SER A 53 -12.18 20.84 -10.50
N ARG A 54 -11.00 20.40 -10.05
CA ARG A 54 -9.79 20.17 -10.85
C ARG A 54 -9.46 18.69 -11.01
N SER A 55 -10.33 17.82 -10.54
CA SER A 55 -10.13 16.37 -10.55
C SER A 55 -10.97 15.71 -11.65
N THR A 56 -10.59 14.49 -12.02
CA THR A 56 -11.30 13.71 -13.04
C THR A 56 -12.74 13.43 -12.60
N LYS A 57 -13.66 13.54 -13.55
CA LYS A 57 -15.08 13.20 -13.33
C LYS A 57 -15.26 11.70 -13.56
N GLY A 58 -16.01 11.06 -12.68
CA GLY A 58 -16.34 9.65 -12.76
C GLY A 58 -16.82 9.16 -11.41
N THR A 59 -17.67 8.16 -11.42
CA THR A 59 -18.22 7.52 -10.22
C THR A 59 -17.58 6.16 -10.02
N ILE A 60 -17.50 5.70 -8.78
CA ILE A 60 -17.16 4.31 -8.48
C ILE A 60 -18.29 3.44 -9.02
N PRO A 61 -18.01 2.41 -9.86
CA PRO A 61 -19.03 1.54 -10.43
C PRO A 61 -19.87 0.85 -9.35
N SER A 62 -21.15 0.60 -9.68
CA SER A 62 -22.04 -0.18 -8.82
C SER A 62 -21.51 -1.61 -8.62
N PRO A 63 -21.78 -2.25 -7.47
CA PRO A 63 -21.42 -3.64 -7.19
C PRO A 63 -22.22 -4.67 -8.01
N THR A 64 -23.17 -4.25 -8.84
CA THR A 64 -24.05 -5.14 -9.61
C THR A 64 -23.25 -6.06 -10.54
N GLY A 65 -23.54 -7.35 -10.50
CA GLY A 65 -22.92 -8.36 -11.35
C GLY A 65 -21.53 -8.83 -10.87
N LYS A 66 -21.12 -8.44 -9.68
CA LYS A 66 -19.85 -8.84 -9.05
C LYS A 66 -20.10 -9.80 -7.88
N TYR A 67 -19.11 -10.63 -7.56
CA TYR A 67 -19.08 -11.33 -6.27
C TYR A 67 -19.11 -10.28 -5.15
N CYS A 68 -19.97 -10.49 -4.16
CA CYS A 68 -20.11 -9.61 -3.02
C CYS A 68 -20.02 -10.42 -1.73
N PRO A 69 -19.30 -9.96 -0.71
CA PRO A 69 -19.30 -10.65 0.56
C PRO A 69 -20.69 -10.58 1.21
N THR A 70 -21.07 -11.59 1.98
CA THR A 70 -22.28 -11.53 2.81
C THR A 70 -22.08 -10.67 4.04
N GLN A 71 -20.88 -10.73 4.61
CA GLN A 71 -20.49 -10.04 5.83
C GLN A 71 -19.23 -9.20 5.59
N LEU A 72 -19.24 -7.97 6.06
CA LEU A 72 -18.06 -7.15 6.25
C LEU A 72 -17.76 -7.07 7.73
N VAL A 73 -16.56 -7.47 8.17
CA VAL A 73 -16.19 -7.58 9.58
C VAL A 73 -14.84 -6.92 9.84
N HIS A 74 -14.67 -6.31 10.99
CA HIS A 74 -13.40 -5.70 11.35
C HIS A 74 -12.32 -6.78 11.58
N TRP A 75 -11.16 -6.63 10.94
CA TRP A 75 -10.00 -7.51 11.13
C TRP A 75 -9.24 -7.12 12.39
N THR A 76 -9.67 -7.63 13.53
CA THR A 76 -9.19 -7.24 14.87
C THR A 76 -7.74 -7.62 15.11
N ASP A 77 -7.28 -8.73 14.53
CA ASP A 77 -5.95 -9.30 14.78
C ASP A 77 -4.88 -8.73 13.83
N CYS A 78 -5.31 -8.00 12.78
CA CYS A 78 -4.41 -7.40 11.79
C CYS A 78 -3.21 -6.64 12.41
N PRO A 79 -3.37 -5.76 13.42
CA PRO A 79 -2.24 -5.06 14.00
C PRO A 79 -1.22 -5.99 14.66
N ALA A 80 -1.67 -7.05 15.32
CA ALA A 80 -0.80 -8.00 15.99
C ALA A 80 -0.07 -8.89 14.98
N GLU A 81 -0.78 -9.43 13.99
CA GLU A 81 -0.22 -10.23 12.90
C GLU A 81 0.84 -9.44 12.12
N GLN A 82 0.55 -8.20 11.76
CA GLN A 82 1.52 -7.33 11.08
C GLN A 82 2.72 -6.96 11.97
N GLN A 83 2.52 -6.78 13.27
CA GLN A 83 3.61 -6.48 14.20
C GLN A 83 4.59 -7.66 14.31
N GLU A 84 4.11 -8.89 14.33
CA GLU A 84 4.96 -10.09 14.33
C GLU A 84 5.86 -10.13 13.08
N ILE A 85 5.27 -9.95 11.91
CA ILE A 85 5.99 -9.90 10.63
C ILE A 85 7.02 -8.75 10.64
N TYR A 86 6.61 -7.56 11.08
CA TYR A 86 7.50 -6.40 11.09
C TYR A 86 8.66 -6.55 12.06
N ASN A 87 8.45 -7.18 13.21
CA ASN A 87 9.52 -7.50 14.15
C ASN A 87 10.56 -8.45 13.52
N ALA A 88 10.11 -9.45 12.77
CA ALA A 88 11.02 -10.34 12.03
C ALA A 88 11.81 -9.57 10.96
N VAL A 89 11.17 -8.68 10.20
CA VAL A 89 11.86 -7.78 9.24
C VAL A 89 12.92 -6.93 9.92
N ILE A 90 12.59 -6.28 11.05
CA ILE A 90 13.55 -5.48 11.84
C ILE A 90 14.71 -6.35 12.30
N ASN A 91 14.47 -7.55 12.80
CA ASN A 91 15.53 -8.45 13.26
C ASN A 91 16.52 -8.82 12.15
N TYR A 92 16.06 -8.94 10.91
CA TYR A 92 16.92 -9.23 9.76
C TYR A 92 17.65 -8.02 9.22
N LEU A 93 16.97 -6.88 9.07
CA LEU A 93 17.49 -5.69 8.38
C LEU A 93 18.02 -4.60 9.32
N HIS A 94 17.83 -4.74 10.62
CA HIS A 94 18.30 -3.80 11.64
C HIS A 94 18.84 -4.53 12.88
N PRO A 95 19.86 -5.41 12.72
CA PRO A 95 20.46 -6.12 13.84
C PRO A 95 21.12 -5.14 14.81
N ALA A 96 21.12 -5.47 16.11
CA ALA A 96 21.57 -4.56 17.17
C ALA A 96 23.07 -4.16 17.08
N ASP A 97 23.92 -5.05 16.55
CA ASP A 97 25.39 -4.87 16.61
C ASP A 97 25.97 -4.16 15.38
N ASP A 98 25.32 -4.25 14.20
CA ASP A 98 25.78 -3.61 12.98
C ASP A 98 24.59 -3.34 12.04
N VAL A 99 24.09 -2.11 12.08
CA VAL A 99 22.92 -1.72 11.30
C VAL A 99 23.33 -1.38 9.88
N PRO A 100 22.98 -2.22 8.88
CA PRO A 100 23.40 -2.00 7.51
C PRO A 100 22.64 -0.80 6.89
N ARG A 101 23.33 -0.12 5.98
CA ARG A 101 22.80 0.97 5.17
C ARG A 101 22.56 0.47 3.76
N LEU A 102 21.35 0.05 3.45
CA LEU A 102 21.01 -0.69 2.23
C LEU A 102 20.08 0.10 1.30
N PHE A 103 19.38 1.12 1.83
CA PHE A 103 18.28 1.78 1.14
C PHE A 103 18.66 3.13 0.56
N SER A 104 17.77 3.66 -0.28
CA SER A 104 17.95 4.92 -1.00
C SER A 104 18.40 6.06 -0.08
N PRO A 105 19.40 6.87 -0.50
CA PRO A 105 19.85 8.01 0.26
C PRO A 105 18.78 9.10 0.37
N LEU A 106 18.86 9.92 1.42
CA LEU A 106 17.89 10.98 1.68
C LEU A 106 17.73 11.97 0.51
N VAL A 107 18.79 12.23 -0.25
CA VAL A 107 18.75 13.15 -1.40
C VAL A 107 17.81 12.66 -2.50
N GLU A 108 17.74 11.36 -2.75
CA GLU A 108 16.83 10.76 -3.73
C GLU A 108 15.37 10.85 -3.26
N LEU A 109 15.10 10.46 -2.01
CA LEU A 109 13.77 10.57 -1.41
C LEU A 109 13.27 12.02 -1.36
N GLN A 110 14.13 12.99 -1.03
CA GLN A 110 13.83 14.42 -1.11
C GLN A 110 13.52 14.87 -2.54
N GLY A 111 14.26 14.33 -3.52
CA GLY A 111 14.03 14.60 -4.94
C GLY A 111 12.66 14.12 -5.38
N LEU A 112 12.28 12.91 -5.00
CA LEU A 112 11.00 12.29 -5.29
C LEU A 112 9.86 13.05 -4.58
N GLY A 113 10.00 13.35 -3.29
CA GLY A 113 9.01 14.11 -2.50
C GLY A 113 8.73 15.49 -3.09
N ARG A 114 9.76 16.22 -3.56
CA ARG A 114 9.57 17.48 -4.27
C ARG A 114 8.78 17.36 -5.57
N ARG A 115 8.82 16.21 -6.24
CA ARG A 115 8.01 15.98 -7.46
C ARG A 115 6.54 15.81 -7.09
N PHE A 116 6.24 14.97 -6.08
CA PHE A 116 4.86 14.71 -5.65
C PHE A 116 4.21 15.91 -4.97
N SER A 117 4.93 16.67 -4.15
CA SER A 117 4.38 17.87 -3.52
C SER A 117 3.92 18.95 -4.52
N ARG A 118 4.46 18.93 -5.75
CA ARG A 118 4.07 19.85 -6.83
C ARG A 118 2.94 19.33 -7.72
N ARG A 119 2.55 18.06 -7.56
CA ARG A 119 1.54 17.39 -8.38
C ARG A 119 0.50 16.73 -7.47
N PRO A 120 -0.47 17.51 -6.96
CA PRO A 120 -1.53 16.96 -6.15
C PRO A 120 -2.34 15.93 -6.95
N ILE A 121 -2.77 14.85 -6.30
CA ILE A 121 -3.58 13.80 -6.92
C ILE A 121 -4.88 14.40 -7.44
N SER A 122 -5.12 14.27 -8.73
CA SER A 122 -6.31 14.75 -9.44
C SER A 122 -7.00 13.66 -10.26
N SER A 123 -6.35 12.52 -10.42
CA SER A 123 -6.81 11.39 -11.23
C SER A 123 -6.32 10.06 -10.65
N GLU A 124 -6.86 8.97 -11.16
CA GLU A 124 -6.43 7.60 -10.87
C GLU A 124 -4.98 7.37 -11.34
N LYS A 125 -4.62 7.93 -12.51
CA LYS A 125 -3.23 7.86 -13.01
C LYS A 125 -2.22 8.62 -12.16
N ASP A 126 -2.62 9.73 -11.52
CA ASP A 126 -1.75 10.44 -10.59
C ASP A 126 -1.52 9.57 -9.34
N LEU A 127 -2.59 8.90 -8.86
CA LEU A 127 -2.51 7.98 -7.73
C LEU A 127 -1.66 6.76 -8.08
N GLU A 128 -1.89 6.11 -9.22
CA GLU A 128 -1.07 5.00 -9.74
C GLU A 128 0.43 5.37 -9.77
N SER A 129 0.75 6.54 -10.33
CA SER A 129 2.13 7.02 -10.38
C SER A 129 2.72 7.26 -8.99
N TYR A 130 1.91 7.78 -8.05
CA TYR A 130 2.33 7.96 -6.67
C TYR A 130 2.57 6.62 -5.97
N GLU A 131 1.61 5.70 -6.01
CA GLU A 131 1.72 4.38 -5.38
C GLU A 131 2.95 3.64 -5.91
N ARG A 132 3.16 3.64 -7.22
CA ARG A 132 4.31 2.98 -7.83
C ARG A 132 5.63 3.49 -7.27
N PHE A 133 5.88 4.80 -7.33
CA PHE A 133 7.19 5.36 -6.98
C PHE A 133 7.36 5.70 -5.50
N ALA A 134 6.29 5.84 -4.74
CA ALA A 134 6.36 6.22 -3.33
C ALA A 134 6.07 5.07 -2.36
N VAL A 135 5.51 3.96 -2.85
CA VAL A 135 5.14 2.81 -2.03
C VAL A 135 5.70 1.51 -2.60
N GLU A 136 5.27 1.11 -3.80
CA GLU A 136 5.54 -0.21 -4.38
C GLU A 136 7.02 -0.46 -4.65
N ASP A 137 7.72 0.49 -5.29
CA ASP A 137 9.15 0.38 -5.54
C ASP A 137 9.92 0.23 -4.22
N HIS A 138 9.50 0.94 -3.17
CA HIS A 138 10.15 0.87 -1.87
C HIS A 138 9.84 -0.42 -1.09
N VAL A 139 8.64 -0.99 -1.25
CA VAL A 139 8.32 -2.34 -0.74
C VAL A 139 9.14 -3.38 -1.47
N HIS A 140 9.25 -3.27 -2.79
CA HIS A 140 10.12 -4.12 -3.61
C HIS A 140 11.58 -4.08 -3.13
N ASP A 141 12.12 -2.88 -2.87
CA ASP A 141 13.50 -2.72 -2.38
C ASP A 141 13.71 -3.46 -1.05
N VAL A 142 12.78 -3.31 -0.08
CA VAL A 142 12.90 -4.01 1.21
C VAL A 142 12.83 -5.52 1.04
N ILE A 143 11.93 -6.04 0.19
CA ILE A 143 11.84 -7.48 -0.06
C ILE A 143 13.09 -7.98 -0.80
N THR A 144 13.67 -7.19 -1.70
CA THR A 144 14.91 -7.53 -2.39
C THR A 144 16.05 -7.73 -1.40
N GLU A 145 16.23 -6.81 -0.44
CA GLU A 145 17.25 -6.95 0.60
C GLU A 145 17.00 -8.17 1.52
N LEU A 146 15.73 -8.47 1.83
CA LEU A 146 15.39 -9.69 2.56
C LEU A 146 15.74 -10.96 1.77
N CYS A 147 15.63 -10.95 0.43
CA CYS A 147 16.00 -12.07 -0.42
C CYS A 147 17.51 -12.36 -0.38
N GLU A 148 18.36 -11.38 -0.11
CA GLU A 148 19.81 -11.57 0.04
C GLU A 148 20.20 -12.24 1.37
N ILE A 149 19.28 -12.31 2.34
CA ILE A 149 19.49 -12.95 3.64
C ILE A 149 18.90 -14.36 3.62
N PRO A 150 19.71 -15.46 3.62
CA PRO A 150 19.23 -16.82 3.44
C PRO A 150 18.14 -17.24 4.44
N ASN A 151 18.26 -16.84 5.71
CA ASN A 151 17.28 -17.15 6.74
C ASN A 151 15.95 -16.43 6.52
N ALA A 152 15.97 -15.14 6.15
CA ALA A 152 14.77 -14.38 5.83
C ALA A 152 14.09 -14.92 4.56
N ARG A 153 14.87 -15.22 3.52
CA ARG A 153 14.37 -15.85 2.29
C ARG A 153 13.63 -17.15 2.58
N HIS A 154 14.17 -17.98 3.47
CA HIS A 154 13.56 -19.26 3.84
C HIS A 154 12.33 -19.07 4.72
N GLU A 155 12.41 -18.19 5.74
CA GLU A 155 11.31 -17.95 6.69
C GLU A 155 10.07 -17.40 5.99
N PHE A 156 10.24 -16.39 5.12
CA PHE A 156 9.14 -15.77 4.39
C PHE A 156 8.85 -16.43 3.02
N GLN A 157 9.56 -17.47 2.63
CA GLN A 157 9.40 -18.16 1.34
C GLN A 157 9.51 -17.21 0.11
N LEU A 158 10.43 -16.25 0.16
CA LEU A 158 10.51 -15.14 -0.79
C LEU A 158 10.86 -15.52 -2.23
N GLY A 159 11.39 -16.72 -2.48
CA GLY A 159 11.84 -17.13 -3.81
C GLY A 159 12.87 -16.14 -4.39
N SER A 160 12.53 -15.54 -5.51
CA SER A 160 13.31 -14.47 -6.17
C SER A 160 12.70 -13.06 -5.97
N GLY A 161 11.83 -12.91 -4.97
CA GLY A 161 11.20 -11.62 -4.62
C GLY A 161 9.87 -11.36 -5.32
N ILE A 162 9.50 -10.10 -5.40
CA ILE A 162 8.24 -9.65 -6.00
C ILE A 162 8.48 -8.70 -7.18
N ARG A 163 7.39 -8.48 -7.93
CA ARG A 163 7.26 -7.40 -8.90
C ARG A 163 5.85 -6.84 -8.84
N PHE A 164 5.71 -5.53 -8.85
CA PHE A 164 4.42 -4.87 -9.09
C PHE A 164 4.26 -4.60 -10.59
N ASP A 165 3.13 -5.00 -11.17
CA ASP A 165 2.85 -4.88 -12.61
C ASP A 165 1.38 -4.56 -12.85
N ASN A 166 1.10 -3.72 -13.83
CA ASN A 166 -0.27 -3.37 -14.25
C ASN A 166 -0.83 -4.30 -15.35
N HIS A 167 -0.09 -5.36 -15.71
CA HIS A 167 -0.48 -6.32 -16.75
C HIS A 167 -0.44 -7.75 -16.23
N GLY A 168 -1.55 -8.47 -16.33
CA GLY A 168 -1.64 -9.90 -16.00
C GLY A 168 -0.80 -10.81 -16.91
N ASN A 169 -0.36 -10.34 -18.08
CA ASN A 169 0.45 -11.13 -19.03
C ASN A 169 1.81 -11.56 -18.48
N SER A 170 2.25 -10.94 -17.39
CA SER A 170 3.48 -11.33 -16.68
C SER A 170 3.37 -12.66 -15.92
N LEU A 171 2.17 -13.19 -15.74
CA LEU A 171 1.92 -14.51 -15.15
C LEU A 171 2.12 -15.63 -16.17
N ASP A 172 1.95 -15.32 -17.48
CA ASP A 172 1.97 -16.28 -18.60
C ASP A 172 3.23 -16.15 -19.46
N GLU A 173 4.43 -16.23 -18.88
CA GLU A 173 5.68 -16.32 -19.69
C GLU A 173 5.83 -17.68 -20.41
N VAL A 174 4.88 -18.60 -20.24
CA VAL A 174 4.85 -19.90 -20.96
C VAL A 174 3.43 -20.22 -21.38
N GLN A 175 2.95 -19.68 -22.46
CA GLN A 175 2.19 -20.35 -23.53
C GLN A 175 1.38 -19.37 -24.41
N ASP A 176 1.71 -19.45 -25.71
CA ASP A 176 0.86 -19.26 -26.87
C ASP A 176 0.35 -17.85 -27.22
N ASP A 177 0.89 -17.38 -28.34
CA ASP A 177 0.46 -16.24 -29.17
C ASP A 177 -0.98 -16.36 -29.76
N GLN A 178 -1.87 -17.11 -29.13
CA GLN A 178 -3.24 -17.27 -29.58
C GLN A 178 -4.22 -17.16 -28.40
N LEU A 179 -5.14 -16.20 -28.54
CA LEU A 179 -6.33 -15.96 -27.72
C LEU A 179 -6.27 -14.87 -26.68
N GLU A 180 -5.92 -13.66 -27.06
CA GLU A 180 -6.50 -12.47 -26.42
C GLU A 180 -7.93 -12.21 -27.00
N GLU A 181 -8.87 -13.08 -26.77
CA GLU A 181 -10.26 -12.66 -26.64
C GLU A 181 -10.49 -12.30 -25.18
N SER A 182 -10.34 -11.01 -24.85
CA SER A 182 -10.71 -10.44 -23.58
C SER A 182 -12.14 -10.89 -23.24
N ASN A 183 -12.26 -11.83 -22.30
CA ASN A 183 -13.56 -12.17 -21.74
C ASN A 183 -14.08 -10.90 -21.02
N PRO A 184 -15.12 -10.21 -21.51
CA PRO A 184 -15.56 -8.92 -20.97
C PRO A 184 -16.12 -9.00 -19.55
N GLN A 185 -16.16 -10.20 -18.95
CA GLN A 185 -16.63 -10.44 -17.60
C GLN A 185 -15.50 -10.53 -16.56
N HIS A 186 -14.22 -10.57 -16.97
CA HIS A 186 -13.10 -10.60 -16.03
C HIS A 186 -12.78 -9.17 -15.57
N SER A 187 -13.01 -8.89 -14.30
CA SER A 187 -12.60 -7.61 -13.69
C SER A 187 -11.09 -7.62 -13.51
N ARG A 188 -10.39 -6.61 -14.00
CA ARG A 188 -8.94 -6.48 -13.82
C ARG A 188 -8.67 -5.56 -12.63
N PRO A 189 -7.75 -5.91 -11.72
CA PRO A 189 -7.27 -4.98 -10.69
C PRO A 189 -6.47 -3.85 -11.35
N ASP A 190 -6.28 -2.76 -10.60
CA ASP A 190 -5.42 -1.66 -11.06
C ASP A 190 -3.95 -2.05 -11.03
N GLN A 191 -3.55 -2.93 -10.07
CA GLN A 191 -2.17 -3.41 -9.91
C GLN A 191 -2.13 -4.86 -9.43
N PHE A 192 -1.13 -5.61 -9.92
CA PHE A 192 -0.78 -6.97 -9.52
C PHE A 192 0.54 -6.96 -8.76
N CYS A 193 0.61 -7.63 -7.62
CA CYS A 193 1.86 -7.97 -6.96
C CYS A 193 2.18 -9.43 -7.27
N ILE A 194 3.25 -9.66 -8.00
CA ILE A 194 3.63 -10.96 -8.55
C ILE A 194 4.84 -11.48 -7.77
N HIS A 195 4.71 -12.67 -7.20
CA HIS A 195 5.80 -13.41 -6.58
C HIS A 195 6.59 -14.17 -7.66
N ARG A 196 7.88 -14.00 -7.66
CA ARG A 196 8.83 -14.72 -8.51
C ARG A 196 9.36 -15.91 -7.70
N VAL A 197 8.70 -17.07 -7.83
CA VAL A 197 9.04 -18.28 -7.07
C VAL A 197 10.46 -18.75 -7.42
N ASP A 198 10.74 -18.80 -8.72
CA ASP A 198 12.06 -19.08 -9.28
C ASP A 198 12.26 -18.27 -10.59
N GLY A 199 13.32 -18.54 -11.33
CA GLY A 199 13.58 -17.81 -12.58
C GLY A 199 12.52 -17.98 -13.67
N ASN A 200 11.60 -18.95 -13.56
CA ASN A 200 10.64 -19.33 -14.61
C ASN A 200 9.19 -19.38 -14.12
N THR A 201 8.96 -19.37 -12.80
CA THR A 201 7.63 -19.52 -12.22
C THR A 201 7.22 -18.24 -11.50
N ASN A 202 6.10 -17.68 -11.93
CA ASN A 202 5.47 -16.53 -11.30
C ASN A 202 4.10 -16.94 -10.73
N THR A 203 3.77 -16.43 -9.54
CA THR A 203 2.45 -16.61 -8.93
C THR A 203 1.91 -15.26 -8.49
N LEU A 204 0.60 -15.08 -8.54
CA LEU A 204 -0.03 -13.87 -8.04
C LEU A 204 -0.02 -13.91 -6.51
N LEU A 205 0.50 -12.85 -5.90
CA LEU A 205 0.62 -12.72 -4.45
C LEU A 205 -0.54 -11.94 -3.84
N THR A 206 -0.81 -10.77 -4.41
CA THR A 206 -1.89 -9.89 -3.99
C THR A 206 -2.24 -8.91 -5.13
N THR A 207 -3.37 -8.25 -5.02
CA THR A 207 -3.82 -7.20 -5.94
C THR A 207 -4.07 -5.90 -5.21
N VAL A 208 -4.23 -4.82 -5.96
CA VAL A 208 -4.47 -3.48 -5.41
C VAL A 208 -5.53 -2.77 -6.25
N GLU A 209 -6.44 -2.10 -5.58
CA GLU A 209 -7.42 -1.20 -6.20
C GLU A 209 -7.15 0.25 -5.81
N TYR A 210 -7.00 1.13 -6.79
CA TYR A 210 -6.71 2.55 -6.60
C TYR A 210 -7.98 3.39 -6.69
N LYS A 211 -8.29 4.13 -5.64
CA LYS A 211 -9.45 5.04 -5.62
C LYS A 211 -9.03 6.43 -5.17
N PRO A 212 -8.79 7.37 -6.12
CA PRO A 212 -8.26 8.68 -5.77
C PRO A 212 -9.14 9.41 -4.74
N PRO A 213 -8.53 10.24 -3.85
CA PRO A 213 -9.22 10.82 -2.68
C PRO A 213 -10.45 11.65 -3.01
N HIS A 214 -10.55 12.23 -4.20
CA HIS A 214 -11.74 12.97 -4.63
C HIS A 214 -12.93 12.07 -4.98
N LYS A 215 -12.68 10.76 -5.24
CA LYS A 215 -13.73 9.76 -5.44
C LYS A 215 -14.04 8.99 -4.15
N LEU A 216 -13.01 8.69 -3.35
CA LEU A 216 -13.13 7.95 -2.09
C LEU A 216 -12.28 8.66 -1.03
N SER A 217 -12.88 9.60 -0.31
CA SER A 217 -12.18 10.37 0.72
C SER A 217 -11.94 9.56 2.00
N VAL A 218 -10.97 9.99 2.81
CA VAL A 218 -10.70 9.38 4.13
C VAL A 218 -11.94 9.47 5.04
N GLU A 219 -12.68 10.57 4.97
CA GLU A 219 -13.92 10.77 5.72
C GLU A 219 -14.99 9.74 5.32
N ASN A 220 -15.11 9.46 4.01
CA ASN A 220 -16.01 8.41 3.52
C ASN A 220 -15.58 7.03 4.03
N LEU A 221 -14.28 6.74 4.06
CA LEU A 221 -13.76 5.50 4.62
C LEU A 221 -14.10 5.35 6.11
N ARG A 222 -13.87 6.37 6.92
CA ARG A 222 -14.19 6.36 8.36
C ARG A 222 -15.68 6.15 8.66
N VAL A 223 -16.54 6.75 7.84
CA VAL A 223 -18.00 6.64 8.04
C VAL A 223 -18.56 5.36 7.44
N GLY A 224 -18.04 4.94 6.28
CA GLY A 224 -18.59 3.82 5.51
C GLY A 224 -18.07 2.45 5.94
N LEU A 225 -16.85 2.38 6.54
CA LEU A 225 -16.26 1.12 7.03
C LEU A 225 -16.80 0.78 8.41
N ARG A 226 -17.67 -0.19 8.47
CA ARG A 226 -18.20 -0.75 9.73
C ARG A 226 -18.64 -2.20 9.50
N PRO A 227 -18.70 -3.03 10.55
CA PRO A 227 -19.30 -4.36 10.45
C PRO A 227 -20.76 -4.28 9.97
N MET A 228 -21.09 -5.04 8.92
CA MET A 228 -22.43 -5.02 8.33
C MET A 228 -22.75 -6.29 7.56
N GLU A 229 -24.04 -6.56 7.42
CA GLU A 229 -24.57 -7.48 6.42
C GLU A 229 -24.49 -6.79 5.05
N PHE A 230 -23.45 -7.08 4.32
CA PHE A 230 -23.04 -6.28 3.16
C PHE A 230 -24.09 -6.22 2.06
N TRP A 231 -24.70 -7.36 1.73
CA TRP A 231 -25.73 -7.41 0.69
C TRP A 231 -26.89 -6.48 0.97
N LYS A 232 -27.42 -6.50 2.21
CA LYS A 232 -28.57 -5.69 2.61
C LYS A 232 -28.24 -4.20 2.70
N THR A 233 -27.00 -3.88 3.07
CA THR A 233 -26.63 -2.48 3.29
C THR A 233 -26.20 -1.79 2.00
N VAL A 234 -25.41 -2.48 1.16
CA VAL A 234 -24.74 -1.86 0.00
C VAL A 234 -25.40 -2.23 -1.31
N VAL A 235 -25.70 -3.52 -1.54
CA VAL A 235 -26.16 -4.00 -2.86
C VAL A 235 -27.62 -3.76 -3.05
N LYS A 236 -28.46 -4.16 -2.09
CA LYS A 236 -29.92 -4.04 -2.17
C LYS A 236 -30.51 -3.52 -0.86
N PRO A 237 -30.30 -2.24 -0.55
CA PRO A 237 -30.85 -1.64 0.67
C PRO A 237 -32.36 -1.57 0.61
N ASP A 238 -33.03 -1.93 1.71
CA ASP A 238 -34.49 -1.95 1.80
C ASP A 238 -35.10 -0.54 1.81
N THR A 239 -34.38 0.43 2.40
CA THR A 239 -34.87 1.81 2.55
C THR A 239 -33.72 2.82 2.38
N THR A 240 -34.07 3.99 1.84
CA THR A 240 -33.16 5.15 1.81
C THR A 240 -33.50 6.07 2.97
N PRO A 241 -32.56 6.45 3.84
CA PRO A 241 -32.84 7.40 4.94
C PRO A 241 -33.34 8.74 4.41
N THR A 242 -34.23 9.38 5.20
CA THR A 242 -34.79 10.68 4.83
C THR A 242 -34.11 11.85 5.53
N ASP A 243 -33.47 11.61 6.67
CA ASP A 243 -32.72 12.60 7.43
C ASP A 243 -31.31 12.80 6.85
N GLU A 244 -30.72 13.97 7.09
CA GLU A 244 -29.41 14.33 6.47
C GLU A 244 -28.26 13.47 6.98
N GLU A 245 -28.19 13.15 8.27
CA GLU A 245 -27.13 12.32 8.84
C GLU A 245 -27.20 10.89 8.32
N GLY A 246 -28.41 10.32 8.28
CA GLY A 246 -28.65 9.00 7.71
C GLY A 246 -28.29 8.94 6.23
N LYS A 247 -28.60 9.97 5.44
CA LYS A 247 -28.20 10.05 4.02
C LYS A 247 -26.70 10.11 3.85
N LEU A 248 -25.98 10.88 4.65
CA LEU A 248 -24.52 10.96 4.58
C LEU A 248 -23.90 9.61 4.85
N ARG A 249 -24.32 8.92 5.91
CA ARG A 249 -23.86 7.57 6.25
C ARG A 249 -24.19 6.58 5.15
N TYR A 250 -25.42 6.54 4.69
CA TYR A 250 -25.88 5.68 3.61
C TYR A 250 -25.04 5.85 2.32
N ASN A 251 -24.76 7.10 1.94
CA ASN A 251 -23.94 7.39 0.78
C ASN A 251 -22.50 6.94 0.96
N ALA A 252 -21.91 7.16 2.15
CA ALA A 252 -20.56 6.72 2.48
C ALA A 252 -20.45 5.18 2.46
N GLU A 253 -21.40 4.47 3.09
CA GLU A 253 -21.43 3.00 3.09
C GLU A 253 -21.53 2.42 1.68
N ARG A 254 -22.37 2.99 0.84
CA ARG A 254 -22.49 2.55 -0.56
C ARG A 254 -21.26 2.85 -1.39
N LEU A 255 -20.66 4.02 -1.21
CA LEU A 255 -19.46 4.43 -1.92
C LEU A 255 -18.27 3.52 -1.57
N VAL A 256 -18.03 3.35 -0.27
CA VAL A 256 -16.97 2.49 0.26
C VAL A 256 -17.22 1.03 -0.12
N GLY A 257 -18.44 0.56 0.08
CA GLY A 257 -18.83 -0.79 -0.28
C GLY A 257 -18.64 -1.07 -1.77
N SER A 258 -18.97 -0.13 -2.66
CA SER A 258 -18.76 -0.28 -4.10
C SER A 258 -17.26 -0.37 -4.46
N ALA A 259 -16.40 0.37 -3.76
CA ALA A 259 -14.94 0.26 -3.96
C ALA A 259 -14.41 -1.09 -3.49
N ILE A 260 -14.82 -1.53 -2.29
CA ILE A 260 -14.37 -2.80 -1.70
C ILE A 260 -14.84 -4.01 -2.53
N VAL A 261 -16.07 -3.97 -3.07
CA VAL A 261 -16.58 -5.06 -3.92
C VAL A 261 -15.76 -5.24 -5.18
N GLN A 262 -15.22 -4.17 -5.74
CA GLN A 262 -14.35 -4.32 -6.92
C GLN A 262 -13.15 -5.20 -6.59
N GLU A 263 -12.49 -4.92 -5.49
CA GLU A 263 -11.34 -5.68 -5.06
C GLU A 263 -11.71 -7.08 -4.54
N TYR A 264 -12.75 -7.20 -3.73
CA TYR A 264 -13.24 -8.52 -3.30
C TYR A 264 -13.58 -9.44 -4.49
N HIS A 265 -14.21 -8.91 -5.53
CA HIS A 265 -14.52 -9.68 -6.74
C HIS A 265 -13.25 -10.22 -7.41
N VAL A 266 -12.19 -9.40 -7.50
CA VAL A 266 -10.88 -9.83 -8.00
C VAL A 266 -10.25 -10.87 -7.07
N MET A 267 -10.25 -10.63 -5.76
CA MET A 267 -9.74 -11.60 -4.78
C MET A 267 -10.38 -12.98 -4.95
N ILE A 268 -11.70 -13.02 -5.13
CA ILE A 268 -12.42 -14.29 -5.37
C ILE A 268 -12.04 -14.91 -6.72
N GLN A 269 -11.97 -14.12 -7.79
CA GLN A 269 -11.61 -14.62 -9.13
C GLN A 269 -10.20 -15.21 -9.16
N GLU A 270 -9.26 -14.55 -8.49
CA GLU A 270 -7.85 -14.93 -8.48
C GLU A 270 -7.48 -15.89 -7.32
N GLY A 271 -8.42 -16.18 -6.41
CA GLY A 271 -8.19 -17.04 -5.25
C GLY A 271 -7.24 -16.44 -4.21
N LEU A 272 -7.33 -15.13 -3.96
CA LEU A 272 -6.45 -14.41 -3.06
C LEU A 272 -7.06 -14.27 -1.67
N GLU A 273 -6.24 -14.48 -0.63
CA GLU A 273 -6.65 -14.23 0.75
C GLU A 273 -6.44 -12.76 1.15
N TYR A 274 -5.38 -12.11 0.67
CA TYR A 274 -5.04 -10.74 1.04
C TYR A 274 -5.04 -9.80 -0.16
N SER A 275 -5.49 -8.58 0.08
CA SER A 275 -5.43 -7.45 -0.86
C SER A 275 -5.59 -6.12 -0.13
N TYR A 276 -5.52 -5.00 -0.85
CA TYR A 276 -5.82 -3.70 -0.26
C TYR A 276 -6.40 -2.71 -1.28
N VAL A 277 -7.18 -1.77 -0.75
CA VAL A 277 -7.66 -0.59 -1.48
C VAL A 277 -6.93 0.63 -0.94
N THR A 278 -6.40 1.49 -1.80
CA THR A 278 -5.73 2.72 -1.37
C THR A 278 -6.28 3.96 -2.05
N ASN A 279 -6.26 5.08 -1.33
CA ASN A 279 -6.50 6.40 -1.91
C ASN A 279 -5.25 7.31 -1.83
N GLY A 280 -4.09 6.75 -1.46
CA GLY A 280 -2.84 7.46 -1.24
C GLY A 280 -2.70 8.10 0.14
N LEU A 281 -3.80 8.41 0.82
CA LEU A 281 -3.82 8.97 2.18
C LEU A 281 -4.17 7.93 3.24
N ALA A 282 -4.92 6.91 2.86
CA ALA A 282 -5.34 5.80 3.70
C ALA A 282 -5.35 4.50 2.90
N LEU A 283 -5.21 3.39 3.61
CA LEU A 283 -5.31 2.04 3.05
C LEU A 283 -6.41 1.27 3.79
N VAL A 284 -7.17 0.48 3.05
CA VAL A 284 -8.06 -0.53 3.61
C VAL A 284 -7.45 -1.88 3.30
N LEU A 285 -6.83 -2.50 4.29
CA LEU A 285 -6.33 -3.87 4.18
C LEU A 285 -7.51 -4.83 4.22
N LEU A 286 -7.51 -5.81 3.32
CA LEU A 286 -8.58 -6.76 3.12
C LEU A 286 -8.06 -8.18 3.30
N ARG A 287 -8.90 -9.03 3.92
CA ARG A 287 -8.64 -10.47 4.04
C ARG A 287 -9.91 -11.26 3.78
N VAL A 288 -9.84 -12.24 2.91
CA VAL A 288 -10.88 -13.26 2.68
C VAL A 288 -10.43 -14.54 3.39
N PRO A 289 -11.03 -14.92 4.55
CA PRO A 289 -10.62 -16.11 5.27
C PRO A 289 -10.84 -17.38 4.45
N TYR A 290 -9.88 -18.31 4.52
CA TYR A 290 -9.94 -19.57 3.78
C TYR A 290 -11.18 -20.41 4.11
N ASP A 291 -11.55 -20.48 5.38
CA ASP A 291 -12.66 -21.28 5.89
C ASP A 291 -14.03 -20.61 5.71
N ASN A 292 -14.06 -19.32 5.40
CA ASN A 292 -15.30 -18.57 5.20
C ASN A 292 -15.14 -17.46 4.14
N PRO A 293 -15.04 -17.82 2.85
CA PRO A 293 -14.80 -16.85 1.77
C PRO A 293 -15.96 -15.86 1.56
N SER A 294 -17.15 -16.12 2.07
CA SER A 294 -18.28 -15.19 2.02
C SER A 294 -18.16 -14.02 3.02
N THR A 295 -17.18 -14.07 3.91
CA THR A 295 -16.86 -12.99 4.86
C THR A 295 -15.62 -12.24 4.38
N LEU A 296 -15.72 -10.91 4.36
CA LEU A 296 -14.58 -10.04 4.11
C LEU A 296 -14.16 -9.33 5.40
N LEU A 297 -12.92 -9.53 5.80
CA LEU A 297 -12.32 -8.80 6.90
C LEU A 297 -11.67 -7.51 6.37
N TYR A 298 -11.78 -6.42 7.12
CA TYR A 298 -11.16 -5.15 6.77
C TYR A 298 -10.42 -4.52 7.95
N TYR A 299 -9.34 -3.79 7.65
CA TYR A 299 -8.64 -2.94 8.59
C TYR A 299 -8.27 -1.60 7.92
N LEU A 300 -8.74 -0.49 8.50
CA LEU A 300 -8.43 0.86 8.02
C LEU A 300 -7.11 1.33 8.62
N CYS A 301 -6.19 1.74 7.78
CA CYS A 301 -4.92 2.36 8.14
C CYS A 301 -4.92 3.81 7.68
N GLU A 302 -4.55 4.71 8.57
CA GLU A 302 -4.38 6.13 8.29
C GLU A 302 -2.96 6.57 8.69
N PRO A 303 -1.93 6.30 7.86
CA PRO A 303 -0.52 6.45 8.27
C PRO A 303 -0.17 7.82 8.84
N ASN A 304 -0.80 8.89 8.34
CA ASN A 304 -0.57 10.24 8.84
C ASN A 304 -1.15 10.52 10.24
N LEU A 305 -2.07 9.68 10.72
CA LEU A 305 -2.63 9.71 12.07
C LEU A 305 -2.03 8.61 12.95
N ASP A 306 -1.78 7.43 12.38
CA ASP A 306 -1.28 6.26 13.10
C ASP A 306 0.17 6.46 13.58
N VAL A 307 0.98 7.21 12.81
CA VAL A 307 2.37 7.52 13.16
C VAL A 307 2.42 8.74 14.07
N ASN A 308 2.87 8.54 15.30
CA ASN A 308 3.20 9.64 16.21
C ASN A 308 4.63 10.12 15.93
N MET A 309 4.77 11.33 15.40
CA MET A 309 6.05 11.91 15.03
C MET A 309 6.95 12.30 16.21
N GLU A 310 6.37 12.44 17.40
CA GLU A 310 7.09 12.75 18.64
C GLU A 310 7.62 11.48 19.33
N ASP A 311 7.17 10.30 18.86
CA ASP A 311 7.55 9.00 19.41
C ASP A 311 8.34 8.19 18.37
N ASP A 312 9.65 8.09 18.56
CA ASP A 312 10.53 7.31 17.69
C ASP A 312 10.13 5.84 17.63
N GLN A 313 9.53 5.29 18.69
CA GLN A 313 9.03 3.91 18.68
C GLN A 313 7.87 3.70 17.71
N SER A 314 7.23 4.77 17.24
CA SER A 314 6.17 4.69 16.24
C SER A 314 6.65 4.07 14.93
N PHE A 315 7.94 4.19 14.60
CA PHE A 315 8.56 3.58 13.42
C PHE A 315 9.05 2.15 13.66
N GLN A 316 9.03 1.67 14.89
CA GLN A 316 9.23 0.25 15.25
C GLN A 316 7.94 -0.56 15.11
N GLN A 317 6.86 0.08 14.68
CA GLN A 317 5.56 -0.53 14.41
C GLN A 317 5.19 -0.35 12.93
N PRO A 318 4.44 -1.28 12.33
CA PRO A 318 4.05 -1.18 10.91
C PRO A 318 2.93 -0.16 10.68
N LYS A 319 3.16 1.11 11.03
CA LYS A 319 2.16 2.19 10.96
C LYS A 319 2.26 3.03 9.70
N THR A 320 3.42 3.02 9.02
CA THR A 320 3.61 3.75 7.76
C THR A 320 2.99 3.00 6.59
N THR A 321 2.70 3.68 5.48
CA THR A 321 2.17 3.06 4.26
C THR A 321 3.04 1.89 3.79
N ILE A 322 4.36 2.12 3.67
CA ILE A 322 5.30 1.10 3.21
C ILE A 322 5.33 -0.10 4.15
N ALA A 323 5.38 0.13 5.47
CA ALA A 323 5.42 -0.97 6.43
C ALA A 323 4.12 -1.79 6.41
N ARG A 324 2.94 -1.15 6.24
CA ARG A 324 1.65 -1.85 6.10
C ARG A 324 1.60 -2.74 4.86
N VAL A 325 1.99 -2.19 3.70
CA VAL A 325 2.00 -2.93 2.43
C VAL A 325 3.05 -4.04 2.46
N LEU A 326 4.26 -3.76 2.99
CA LEU A 326 5.32 -4.77 3.17
C LEU A 326 4.82 -5.96 3.99
N CYS A 327 4.23 -5.70 5.16
CA CYS A 327 3.69 -6.78 6.02
C CYS A 327 2.59 -7.56 5.31
N LEU A 328 1.69 -6.90 4.58
CA LEU A 328 0.63 -7.58 3.82
C LEU A 328 1.22 -8.50 2.74
N CYS A 329 2.22 -8.03 1.99
CA CYS A 329 2.93 -8.85 1.02
C CYS A 329 3.60 -10.07 1.69
N LEU A 330 4.30 -9.85 2.81
CA LEU A 330 4.98 -10.93 3.53
C LEU A 330 4.00 -11.98 4.11
N MET A 331 2.82 -11.55 4.58
CA MET A 331 1.75 -12.46 5.01
C MET A 331 1.23 -13.32 3.82
N SER A 332 1.21 -12.74 2.63
CA SER A 332 0.69 -13.41 1.43
C SER A 332 1.63 -14.51 0.90
N PHE A 333 2.94 -14.42 1.11
CA PHE A 333 3.91 -15.42 0.62
C PHE A 333 3.70 -16.82 1.21
N CYS A 334 3.22 -16.90 2.45
CA CYS A 334 3.05 -18.18 3.16
C CYS A 334 1.75 -18.89 2.78
N LEU A 335 0.99 -18.36 1.83
CA LEU A 335 -0.30 -18.93 1.43
C LEU A 335 -0.18 -19.80 0.20
N HIS A 336 -1.09 -20.78 0.11
CA HIS A 336 -1.23 -21.63 -1.05
C HIS A 336 -2.46 -21.16 -1.84
N PRO A 337 -2.43 -21.27 -3.19
CA PRO A 337 -3.60 -20.97 -4.02
C PRO A 337 -4.82 -21.77 -3.55
N HIS A 338 -5.95 -21.11 -3.51
CA HIS A 338 -7.19 -21.76 -3.09
C HIS A 338 -7.64 -22.81 -4.10
N ASN A 339 -8.27 -23.87 -3.60
CA ASN A 339 -8.77 -24.98 -4.40
C ASN A 339 -10.21 -24.74 -4.88
N GLN A 340 -10.73 -25.65 -5.73
CA GLN A 340 -12.09 -25.57 -6.25
C GLN A 340 -13.18 -25.61 -5.17
N GLU A 341 -12.91 -26.24 -4.00
CA GLU A 341 -13.89 -26.30 -2.91
C GLU A 341 -14.09 -24.93 -2.29
N TRP A 342 -13.02 -24.14 -2.17
CA TRP A 342 -13.10 -22.75 -1.70
C TRP A 342 -13.96 -21.89 -2.64
N TRP A 343 -13.80 -22.03 -3.95
CA TRP A 343 -14.60 -21.29 -4.93
C TRP A 343 -16.09 -21.66 -4.92
N ASN A 344 -16.39 -22.93 -4.58
CA ASN A 344 -17.77 -23.37 -4.45
C ASN A 344 -18.45 -22.90 -3.16
N ALA A 345 -17.68 -22.36 -2.21
CA ALA A 345 -18.19 -21.84 -0.94
C ALA A 345 -18.51 -20.32 -0.98
N VAL A 346 -18.15 -19.63 -2.04
CA VAL A 346 -18.47 -18.22 -2.34
C VAL A 346 -19.89 -18.15 -2.92
#